data_3b969a129e50758533bf2d22486a330a
#
_entry.id   3b969a129e50758533bf2d22486a330a
#
_cell.length_a   1.000
_cell.length_b   1.000
_cell.length_c   1.000
_cell.angle_alpha   90.00
_cell.angle_beta   90.00
_cell.angle_gamma   90.00
#
_symmetry.space_group_name_H-M   'P 1'
#
loop_
_entity.id
_entity.type
_entity.pdbx_description
1 polymer ?
#
loop_
_entity_poly.entity_id
_entity_poly.type
_entity_poly.pdbx_seq_one_letter_code
_entity_poly.pdbx_strand_id
1 'polypeptide(L)'
;FAMSRPEIFISSYCEFIQNPYLGAPPNIRAIAEDKLLTKLVFRSLGLNMPEGMGLSKEREIPAEAPFPGPYFVKKRFGAASGGIREDSICGTWEAVASCAKRLMEKGHEVLVEQYCEGIDVTVPVLGGEEPVILGFVQPKSDKPGNIITEDLKLHDHLGYQLVSVHDLEQDIIADVRKVWAAPGPLDYFRIDYRIDFEKGERRILEMNICCHLGKSGSIC
;
A
#
# COMPACT_ATOMS: atom_id res chain seq x y z
N PHE A 1 4.37 9.66 14.97
CA PHE A 1 3.79 10.92 14.47
C PHE A 1 3.00 10.59 13.22
N ALA A 2 1.66 10.55 13.33
CA ALA A 2 0.79 10.60 12.16
C ALA A 2 0.86 12.04 11.65
N MET A 3 1.68 12.28 10.63
CA MET A 3 1.70 13.60 10.00
C MET A 3 0.42 13.77 9.19
N SER A 4 -0.34 14.80 9.49
CA SER A 4 -1.55 15.17 8.73
C SER A 4 -1.22 15.73 7.34
N ARG A 5 0.05 16.02 7.09
CA ARG A 5 0.60 16.51 5.82
C ARG A 5 1.95 15.87 5.58
N PRO A 6 2.07 14.95 4.64
CA PRO A 6 3.29 14.20 4.38
C PRO A 6 4.36 14.96 3.57
N GLU A 7 4.22 16.26 3.38
CA GLU A 7 5.14 17.06 2.56
C GLU A 7 6.44 17.45 3.28
N ILE A 8 6.48 17.30 4.61
CA ILE A 8 7.67 17.66 5.41
C ILE A 8 8.28 16.38 5.99
N PHE A 9 9.32 15.91 5.34
CA PHE A 9 10.05 14.71 5.75
C PHE A 9 11.47 15.06 6.22
N ILE A 10 12.05 14.17 7.03
CA ILE A 10 13.45 14.29 7.42
C ILE A 10 14.39 14.24 6.21
N SER A 11 14.04 13.48 5.17
CA SER A 11 14.79 13.46 3.90
C SER A 11 14.83 14.82 3.21
N SER A 12 13.75 15.62 3.29
CA SER A 12 13.75 17.00 2.77
C SER A 12 14.76 17.89 3.49
N TYR A 13 14.89 17.70 4.81
CA TYR A 13 15.89 18.44 5.59
C TYR A 13 17.31 17.97 5.26
N CYS A 14 17.52 16.66 5.12
CA CYS A 14 18.81 16.11 4.72
C CYS A 14 19.25 16.63 3.33
N GLU A 15 18.34 16.68 2.36
CA GLU A 15 18.61 17.29 1.05
C GLU A 15 18.99 18.77 1.17
N PHE A 16 18.24 19.53 1.97
CA PHE A 16 18.49 20.96 2.17
C PHE A 16 19.88 21.23 2.75
N ILE A 17 20.32 20.42 3.73
CA ILE A 17 21.64 20.57 4.36
C ILE A 17 22.74 19.74 3.67
N GLN A 18 22.44 19.08 2.54
CA GLN A 18 23.34 18.21 1.78
C GLN A 18 23.94 17.07 2.64
N ASN A 19 23.16 16.51 3.53
CA ASN A 19 23.57 15.39 4.39
C ASN A 19 23.07 14.05 3.83
N PRO A 20 23.93 13.05 3.62
CA PRO A 20 23.52 11.75 3.15
C PRO A 20 22.50 11.09 4.08
N TYR A 21 21.56 10.36 3.51
CA TYR A 21 20.57 9.58 4.23
C TYR A 21 20.24 8.29 3.46
N LEU A 22 19.68 7.31 4.15
CA LEU A 22 19.18 6.06 3.57
C LEU A 22 17.66 6.15 3.40
N GLY A 23 17.15 5.73 2.23
CA GLY A 23 15.72 5.62 1.95
C GLY A 23 15.29 6.36 0.69
N ALA A 24 14.06 6.87 0.70
CA ALA A 24 13.47 7.53 -0.45
C ALA A 24 13.68 9.04 -0.43
N PRO A 25 14.00 9.66 -1.57
CA PRO A 25 14.02 11.11 -1.70
C PRO A 25 12.61 11.71 -1.47
N PRO A 26 12.53 13.01 -1.11
CA PRO A 26 11.29 13.64 -0.65
C PRO A 26 10.11 13.53 -1.62
N ASN A 27 10.38 13.69 -2.92
CA ASN A 27 9.36 13.59 -3.97
C ASN A 27 8.73 12.19 -4.06
N ILE A 28 9.55 11.15 -3.98
CA ILE A 28 9.07 9.76 -3.99
C ILE A 28 8.34 9.46 -2.69
N ARG A 29 8.86 9.97 -1.58
CA ARG A 29 8.22 9.82 -0.28
C ARG A 29 6.81 10.43 -0.26
N ALA A 30 6.65 11.62 -0.81
CA ALA A 30 5.34 12.26 -0.92
C ALA A 30 4.33 11.42 -1.72
N ILE A 31 4.78 10.76 -2.79
CA ILE A 31 3.94 9.83 -3.57
C ILE A 31 3.57 8.60 -2.72
N ALA A 32 4.54 7.95 -2.09
CA ALA A 32 4.34 6.68 -1.39
C ALA A 32 3.50 6.81 -0.11
N GLU A 33 3.64 7.91 0.63
CA GLU A 33 2.88 8.16 1.87
C GLU A 33 1.40 8.51 1.61
N ASP A 34 1.06 8.95 0.40
CA ASP A 34 -0.31 9.21 -0.05
C ASP A 34 -0.81 8.08 -0.96
N LYS A 35 -1.61 7.16 -0.40
CA LYS A 35 -2.13 6.00 -1.13
C LYS A 35 -2.97 6.37 -2.37
N LEU A 36 -3.67 7.50 -2.34
CA LEU A 36 -4.41 7.98 -3.51
C LEU A 36 -3.45 8.48 -4.58
N LEU A 37 -2.43 9.25 -4.21
CA LEU A 37 -1.43 9.75 -5.14
C LEU A 37 -0.61 8.60 -5.74
N THR A 38 -0.18 7.63 -4.93
CA THR A 38 0.45 6.39 -5.41
C THR A 38 -0.42 5.72 -6.48
N LYS A 39 -1.71 5.57 -6.21
CA LYS A 39 -2.68 4.97 -7.14
C LYS A 39 -2.75 5.71 -8.48
N LEU A 40 -2.82 7.03 -8.44
CA LEU A 40 -2.89 7.87 -9.65
C LEU A 40 -1.60 7.76 -10.47
N VAL A 41 -0.44 7.85 -9.82
CA VAL A 41 0.87 7.71 -10.46
C VAL A 41 1.02 6.32 -11.07
N PHE A 42 0.76 5.27 -10.30
CA PHE A 42 0.93 3.89 -10.76
C PHE A 42 0.00 3.53 -11.92
N ARG A 43 -1.23 4.03 -11.91
CA ARG A 43 -2.16 3.89 -13.05
C ARG A 43 -1.63 4.58 -14.30
N SER A 44 -1.01 5.75 -14.18
CA SER A 44 -0.40 6.44 -15.33
C SER A 44 0.77 5.67 -15.95
N LEU A 45 1.39 4.77 -15.18
CA LEU A 45 2.43 3.83 -15.63
C LEU A 45 1.86 2.53 -16.22
N GLY A 46 0.54 2.40 -16.30
CA GLY A 46 -0.13 1.18 -16.73
C GLY A 46 -0.01 0.02 -15.75
N LEU A 47 0.13 0.33 -14.44
CA LEU A 47 0.12 -0.66 -13.37
C LEU A 47 -1.31 -0.98 -12.94
N ASN A 48 -1.57 -2.25 -12.62
CA ASN A 48 -2.90 -2.70 -12.24
C ASN A 48 -3.17 -2.38 -10.76
N MET A 49 -4.01 -1.37 -10.54
CA MET A 49 -4.46 -0.92 -9.22
C MET A 49 -5.97 -1.10 -9.09
N PRO A 50 -6.51 -1.40 -7.89
CA PRO A 50 -7.96 -1.37 -7.69
C PRO A 50 -8.54 0.01 -8.04
N GLU A 51 -9.79 0.06 -8.52
CA GLU A 51 -10.53 1.32 -8.59
C GLU A 51 -10.56 1.98 -7.21
N GLY A 52 -10.57 3.32 -7.16
CA GLY A 52 -10.62 3.98 -5.87
C GLY A 52 -10.77 5.48 -5.95
N MET A 53 -11.24 6.06 -4.84
CA MET A 53 -11.42 7.50 -4.66
C MET A 53 -11.05 7.95 -3.26
N GLY A 54 -10.64 9.21 -3.15
CA GLY A 54 -10.40 9.88 -1.86
C GLY A 54 -11.65 10.59 -1.35
N LEU A 55 -11.86 10.51 -0.04
CA LEU A 55 -12.87 11.26 0.69
C LEU A 55 -12.22 12.10 1.79
N SER A 56 -12.73 13.30 1.99
CA SER A 56 -12.32 14.22 3.06
C SER A 56 -13.52 14.92 3.66
N LYS A 57 -13.33 15.60 4.79
CA LYS A 57 -14.41 16.36 5.44
C LYS A 57 -14.98 17.50 4.57
N GLU A 58 -14.17 17.99 3.63
CA GLU A 58 -14.54 19.08 2.74
C GLU A 58 -15.34 18.63 1.53
N ARG A 59 -15.50 17.31 1.34
CA ARG A 59 -16.23 16.73 0.22
C ARG A 59 -17.36 15.84 0.73
N GLU A 60 -18.54 16.04 0.17
CA GLU A 60 -19.66 15.14 0.41
C GLU A 60 -19.36 13.74 -0.15
N ILE A 61 -19.81 12.73 0.58
CA ILE A 61 -19.77 11.35 0.09
C ILE A 61 -20.80 11.25 -1.04
N PRO A 62 -20.42 10.80 -2.25
CA PRO A 62 -21.36 10.65 -3.34
C PRO A 62 -22.58 9.82 -2.95
N ALA A 63 -23.76 10.23 -3.43
CA ALA A 63 -24.99 9.50 -3.16
C ALA A 63 -24.98 8.09 -3.80
N GLU A 64 -24.30 7.96 -4.94
CA GLU A 64 -24.16 6.70 -5.68
C GLU A 64 -22.69 6.26 -5.72
N ALA A 65 -22.48 4.96 -5.74
CA ALA A 65 -21.15 4.38 -5.84
C ALA A 65 -20.50 4.68 -7.20
N PRO A 66 -19.28 5.25 -7.25
CA PRO A 66 -18.61 5.60 -8.51
C PRO A 66 -18.01 4.38 -9.25
N PHE A 67 -17.93 3.23 -8.60
CA PHE A 67 -17.45 1.95 -9.15
C PHE A 67 -18.11 0.79 -8.40
N PRO A 68 -18.16 -0.41 -9.00
CA PRO A 68 -18.80 -1.57 -8.39
C PRO A 68 -18.06 -2.05 -7.13
N GLY A 69 -18.83 -2.57 -6.15
CA GLY A 69 -18.30 -3.22 -4.95
C GLY A 69 -17.98 -4.71 -5.15
N PRO A 70 -17.57 -5.39 -4.07
CA PRO A 70 -17.40 -4.87 -2.70
C PRO A 70 -16.26 -3.85 -2.58
N TYR A 71 -16.24 -3.12 -1.47
CA TYR A 71 -15.33 -2.00 -1.24
C TYR A 71 -14.39 -2.26 -0.06
N PHE A 72 -13.22 -1.62 -0.10
CA PHE A 72 -12.28 -1.56 1.01
C PHE A 72 -12.05 -0.11 1.44
N VAL A 73 -12.30 0.19 2.71
CA VAL A 73 -12.20 1.54 3.28
C VAL A 73 -11.01 1.62 4.22
N LYS A 74 -10.07 2.51 3.93
CA LYS A 74 -8.85 2.71 4.73
C LYS A 74 -8.46 4.18 4.85
N LYS A 75 -7.53 4.49 5.75
CA LYS A 75 -6.91 5.82 5.79
C LYS A 75 -6.12 6.07 4.51
N ARG A 76 -6.25 7.26 3.94
CA ARG A 76 -5.45 7.72 2.79
C ARG A 76 -3.97 7.79 3.14
N PHE A 77 -3.66 8.38 4.31
CA PHE A 77 -2.32 8.49 4.86
C PHE A 77 -2.10 7.52 6.02
N GLY A 78 -0.84 7.15 6.26
CA GLY A 78 -0.46 6.27 7.36
C GLY A 78 -0.02 4.89 6.91
N ALA A 79 0.59 4.15 7.83
CA ALA A 79 1.20 2.84 7.61
C ALA A 79 0.68 1.80 8.61
N ALA A 80 1.23 0.59 8.55
CA ALA A 80 1.04 -0.50 9.53
C ALA A 80 -0.42 -0.93 9.75
N SER A 81 -1.24 -0.96 8.70
CA SER A 81 -2.68 -1.28 8.77
C SER A 81 -3.49 -0.40 9.74
N GLY A 82 -2.98 0.77 10.10
CA GLY A 82 -3.61 1.67 11.07
C GLY A 82 -5.05 2.00 10.70
N GLY A 83 -6.01 1.62 11.55
CA GLY A 83 -7.44 1.82 11.35
C GLY A 83 -8.13 0.77 10.49
N ILE A 84 -7.42 -0.24 9.96
CA ILE A 84 -8.03 -1.37 9.26
C ILE A 84 -8.65 -2.33 10.28
N ARG A 85 -9.93 -2.64 10.08
CA ARG A 85 -10.74 -3.51 10.89
C ARG A 85 -11.53 -4.45 9.99
N GLU A 86 -12.22 -5.44 10.56
CA GLU A 86 -13.09 -6.34 9.79
C GLU A 86 -14.16 -5.58 9.01
N ASP A 87 -14.72 -4.51 9.60
CA ASP A 87 -15.70 -3.63 8.96
C ASP A 87 -15.13 -2.68 7.89
N SER A 88 -13.82 -2.77 7.60
CA SER A 88 -13.20 -2.08 6.47
C SER A 88 -13.58 -2.69 5.12
N ILE A 89 -14.02 -3.95 5.09
CA ILE A 89 -14.65 -4.56 3.91
C ILE A 89 -16.15 -4.22 3.94
N CYS A 90 -16.60 -3.47 2.95
CA CYS A 90 -17.97 -2.99 2.85
C CYS A 90 -18.66 -3.61 1.64
N GLY A 91 -19.75 -4.35 1.86
CA GLY A 91 -20.54 -4.96 0.78
C GLY A 91 -21.43 -3.94 0.06
N THR A 92 -21.79 -2.84 0.69
CA THR A 92 -22.67 -1.81 0.13
C THR A 92 -22.10 -0.40 0.26
N TRP A 93 -22.61 0.53 -0.53
CA TRP A 93 -22.17 1.93 -0.48
C TRP A 93 -22.56 2.64 0.81
N GLU A 94 -23.69 2.28 1.41
CA GLU A 94 -24.14 2.80 2.71
C GLU A 94 -23.16 2.38 3.84
N ALA A 95 -22.64 1.14 3.77
CA ALA A 95 -21.61 0.67 4.70
C ALA A 95 -20.30 1.46 4.52
N VAL A 96 -19.91 1.77 3.26
CA VAL A 96 -18.78 2.65 2.95
C VAL A 96 -18.97 4.01 3.59
N ALA A 97 -20.14 4.64 3.41
CA ALA A 97 -20.43 5.96 3.98
C ALA A 97 -20.31 5.96 5.50
N SER A 98 -20.78 4.93 6.17
CA SER A 98 -20.70 4.77 7.63
C SER A 98 -19.25 4.60 8.11
N CYS A 99 -18.47 3.73 7.44
CA CYS A 99 -17.06 3.49 7.75
C CYS A 99 -16.21 4.75 7.49
N ALA A 100 -16.42 5.43 6.36
CA ALA A 100 -15.71 6.64 6.00
C ALA A 100 -15.99 7.78 6.99
N LYS A 101 -17.24 8.02 7.38
CA LYS A 101 -17.62 9.03 8.39
C LYS A 101 -16.88 8.80 9.70
N ARG A 102 -16.84 7.56 10.21
CA ARG A 102 -16.11 7.21 11.43
C ARG A 102 -14.62 7.56 11.38
N LEU A 103 -13.96 7.35 10.23
CA LEU A 103 -12.55 7.71 10.05
C LEU A 103 -12.38 9.23 9.94
N MET A 104 -13.26 9.90 9.19
CA MET A 104 -13.23 11.36 9.03
C MET A 104 -13.51 12.11 10.32
N GLU A 105 -14.40 11.61 11.19
CA GLU A 105 -14.65 12.16 12.53
C GLU A 105 -13.39 12.14 13.42
N LYS A 106 -12.52 11.13 13.23
CA LYS A 106 -11.22 11.05 13.88
C LYS A 106 -10.13 11.91 13.23
N GLY A 107 -10.49 12.71 12.23
CA GLY A 107 -9.57 13.63 11.54
C GLY A 107 -8.76 13.00 10.40
N HIS A 108 -9.15 11.81 9.92
CA HIS A 108 -8.43 11.15 8.83
C HIS A 108 -9.08 11.45 7.47
N GLU A 109 -8.27 11.64 6.44
CA GLU A 109 -8.69 11.48 5.06
C GLU A 109 -8.80 9.99 4.73
N VAL A 110 -9.75 9.65 3.87
CA VAL A 110 -10.13 8.27 3.58
C VAL A 110 -9.87 7.92 2.13
N LEU A 111 -9.40 6.72 1.89
CA LEU A 111 -9.36 6.09 0.59
C LEU A 111 -10.39 4.96 0.57
N VAL A 112 -11.28 5.00 -0.40
CA VAL A 112 -12.21 3.92 -0.72
C VAL A 112 -11.72 3.25 -1.98
N GLU A 113 -11.56 1.94 -1.97
CA GLU A 113 -11.11 1.14 -3.10
C GLU A 113 -12.08 0.00 -3.38
N GLN A 114 -12.07 -0.50 -4.61
CA GLN A 114 -12.65 -1.80 -4.89
C GLN A 114 -11.89 -2.88 -4.09
N TYR A 115 -12.61 -3.73 -3.38
CA TYR A 115 -12.00 -4.84 -2.67
C TYR A 115 -11.48 -5.87 -3.68
N CYS A 116 -10.29 -6.38 -3.42
CA CYS A 116 -9.65 -7.40 -4.24
C CYS A 116 -9.61 -8.72 -3.47
N GLU A 117 -10.10 -9.77 -4.09
CA GLU A 117 -9.96 -11.14 -3.58
C GLU A 117 -8.51 -11.62 -3.69
N GLY A 118 -8.22 -12.73 -3.01
CA GLY A 118 -6.91 -13.37 -3.09
C GLY A 118 -6.09 -13.26 -1.80
N ILE A 119 -4.78 -13.40 -1.90
CA ILE A 119 -3.84 -13.34 -0.78
C ILE A 119 -2.92 -12.12 -0.88
N ASP A 120 -2.42 -11.66 0.26
CA ASP A 120 -1.42 -10.60 0.31
C ASP A 120 -0.04 -11.16 -0.05
N VAL A 121 0.60 -10.57 -1.05
CA VAL A 121 1.99 -10.87 -1.45
C VAL A 121 2.79 -9.59 -1.40
N THR A 122 3.89 -9.63 -0.67
CA THR A 122 4.85 -8.53 -0.56
C THR A 122 6.08 -8.85 -1.39
N VAL A 123 6.53 -7.88 -2.17
CA VAL A 123 7.73 -7.96 -3.02
C VAL A 123 8.75 -6.96 -2.51
N PRO A 124 9.71 -7.41 -1.66
CA PRO A 124 10.80 -6.57 -1.20
C PRO A 124 11.86 -6.39 -2.30
N VAL A 125 12.33 -5.15 -2.44
CA VAL A 125 13.27 -4.74 -3.48
C VAL A 125 14.40 -3.93 -2.86
N LEU A 126 15.64 -4.26 -3.23
CA LEU A 126 16.80 -3.41 -3.01
C LEU A 126 17.06 -2.57 -4.26
N GLY A 127 17.41 -1.33 -4.04
CA GLY A 127 17.86 -0.43 -5.08
C GLY A 127 19.32 -0.61 -5.45
N GLY A 128 19.72 0.02 -6.54
CA GLY A 128 21.05 -0.02 -7.09
C GLY A 128 21.06 0.59 -8.49
N GLU A 129 21.94 0.17 -9.36
CA GLU A 129 21.86 0.51 -10.78
C GLU A 129 20.60 -0.11 -11.42
N GLU A 130 20.24 -1.31 -10.97
CA GLU A 130 19.01 -2.02 -11.32
C GLU A 130 18.31 -2.51 -10.03
N PRO A 131 16.98 -2.61 -10.00
CA PRO A 131 16.24 -3.10 -8.84
C PRO A 131 16.45 -4.60 -8.67
N VAL A 132 16.79 -5.02 -7.45
CA VAL A 132 16.96 -6.43 -7.09
C VAL A 132 15.78 -6.89 -6.26
N ILE A 133 14.97 -7.78 -6.81
CA ILE A 133 13.86 -8.42 -6.10
C ILE A 133 14.45 -9.50 -5.19
N LEU A 134 14.17 -9.42 -3.89
CA LEU A 134 14.71 -10.37 -2.89
C LEU A 134 13.88 -11.66 -2.80
N GLY A 135 12.67 -11.63 -3.33
CA GLY A 135 11.74 -12.77 -3.33
C GLY A 135 10.30 -12.32 -3.31
N PHE A 136 9.41 -13.30 -3.19
CA PHE A 136 7.98 -13.10 -3.02
C PHE A 136 7.60 -13.66 -1.66
N VAL A 137 7.05 -12.84 -0.80
CA VAL A 137 6.73 -13.24 0.56
C VAL A 137 5.28 -12.91 0.91
N GLN A 138 4.69 -13.71 1.76
CA GLN A 138 3.38 -13.43 2.35
C GLN A 138 3.51 -13.35 3.87
N PRO A 139 2.71 -12.53 4.55
CA PRO A 139 2.61 -12.60 5.99
C PRO A 139 2.17 -13.99 6.44
N LYS A 140 2.83 -14.54 7.46
CA LYS A 140 2.35 -15.76 8.09
C LYS A 140 0.99 -15.48 8.73
N SER A 141 0.01 -16.30 8.46
CA SER A 141 -1.32 -16.18 9.02
C SER A 141 -1.95 -17.56 9.12
N ASP A 142 -2.64 -17.81 10.21
CA ASP A 142 -3.45 -19.04 10.38
C ASP A 142 -4.67 -19.07 9.47
N LYS A 143 -5.01 -17.93 8.87
CA LYS A 143 -6.13 -17.73 7.95
C LYS A 143 -5.68 -17.03 6.67
N PRO A 144 -5.07 -17.74 5.71
CA PRO A 144 -4.69 -17.17 4.41
C PRO A 144 -5.91 -16.52 3.74
N GLY A 145 -5.70 -15.36 3.11
CA GLY A 145 -6.76 -14.59 2.45
C GLY A 145 -7.49 -13.57 3.31
N ASN A 146 -7.38 -13.63 4.63
CA ASN A 146 -7.91 -12.58 5.51
C ASN A 146 -7.11 -11.29 5.40
N ILE A 147 -7.80 -10.16 5.62
CA ILE A 147 -7.13 -8.86 5.75
C ILE A 147 -6.29 -8.83 7.04
N ILE A 148 -5.13 -8.19 6.94
CA ILE A 148 -4.29 -7.94 8.11
C ILE A 148 -4.80 -6.68 8.80
N THR A 149 -5.53 -6.87 9.90
CA THR A 149 -6.04 -5.78 10.73
C THR A 149 -4.94 -5.14 11.58
N GLU A 150 -5.22 -3.95 12.12
CA GLU A 150 -4.34 -3.27 13.07
C GLU A 150 -4.04 -4.14 14.29
N ASP A 151 -5.07 -4.81 14.83
CA ASP A 151 -4.94 -5.67 16.02
C ASP A 151 -4.04 -6.88 15.76
N LEU A 152 -4.12 -7.51 14.58
CA LEU A 152 -3.24 -8.62 14.21
C LEU A 152 -1.78 -8.16 14.13
N LYS A 153 -1.50 -6.97 13.56
CA LYS A 153 -0.13 -6.44 13.49
C LYS A 153 0.47 -6.05 14.83
N LEU A 154 -0.36 -5.62 15.78
CA LEU A 154 0.10 -5.20 17.10
C LEU A 154 0.40 -6.38 18.03
N HIS A 155 -0.31 -7.50 17.88
CA HIS A 155 -0.24 -8.62 18.80
C HIS A 155 0.51 -9.84 18.24
N ASP A 156 0.62 -9.97 16.91
CA ASP A 156 1.24 -11.10 16.24
C ASP A 156 2.43 -10.65 15.36
N HIS A 157 3.64 -10.89 15.85
CA HIS A 157 4.86 -10.77 15.05
C HIS A 157 5.04 -12.01 14.17
N LEU A 158 4.06 -12.31 13.34
CA LEU A 158 3.99 -13.56 12.56
C LEU A 158 5.15 -13.73 11.58
N GLY A 159 5.85 -12.63 11.25
CA GLY A 159 6.90 -12.64 10.22
C GLY A 159 6.35 -12.95 8.84
N TYR A 160 7.25 -13.32 7.94
CA TYR A 160 6.93 -13.62 6.54
C TYR A 160 7.36 -15.03 6.18
N GLN A 161 6.77 -15.59 5.14
CA GLN A 161 7.18 -16.83 4.50
C GLN A 161 7.23 -16.66 2.99
N LEU A 162 8.12 -17.41 2.34
CA LEU A 162 8.20 -17.43 0.88
C LEU A 162 6.89 -17.99 0.29
N VAL A 163 6.49 -17.42 -0.83
CA VAL A 163 5.33 -17.85 -1.62
C VAL A 163 5.71 -17.93 -3.09
N SER A 164 5.22 -18.95 -3.79
CA SER A 164 5.35 -19.02 -5.24
C SER A 164 4.30 -18.13 -5.89
N VAL A 165 4.69 -17.30 -6.83
CA VAL A 165 3.78 -16.46 -7.62
C VAL A 165 3.49 -17.05 -9.02
N HIS A 166 4.02 -18.27 -9.28
CA HIS A 166 3.78 -19.04 -10.50
C HIS A 166 4.01 -18.21 -11.77
N ASP A 167 3.06 -18.23 -12.69
CA ASP A 167 3.15 -17.55 -14.00
C ASP A 167 3.12 -16.02 -13.91
N LEU A 168 2.81 -15.45 -12.73
CA LEU A 168 2.77 -14.00 -12.52
C LEU A 168 4.15 -13.37 -12.24
N GLU A 169 5.20 -14.19 -12.08
CA GLU A 169 6.52 -13.70 -11.70
C GLU A 169 7.07 -12.65 -12.68
N GLN A 170 7.04 -12.93 -13.99
CA GLN A 170 7.56 -12.02 -14.99
C GLN A 170 6.79 -10.70 -15.05
N ASP A 171 5.49 -10.78 -14.84
CA ASP A 171 4.63 -9.61 -14.78
C ASP A 171 4.93 -8.74 -13.56
N ILE A 172 5.17 -9.36 -12.39
CA ILE A 172 5.53 -8.64 -11.16
C ILE A 172 6.92 -7.99 -11.33
N ILE A 173 7.88 -8.70 -11.95
CA ILE A 173 9.20 -8.14 -12.27
C ILE A 173 9.06 -6.91 -13.18
N ALA A 174 8.19 -6.97 -14.19
CA ALA A 174 7.92 -5.85 -15.08
C ALA A 174 7.29 -4.66 -14.34
N ASP A 175 6.37 -4.92 -13.42
CA ASP A 175 5.76 -3.90 -12.57
C ASP A 175 6.81 -3.20 -11.69
N VAL A 176 7.70 -3.98 -11.05
CA VAL A 176 8.81 -3.44 -10.22
C VAL A 176 9.72 -2.55 -11.04
N ARG A 177 10.09 -2.95 -12.26
CA ARG A 177 10.91 -2.15 -13.16
C ARG A 177 10.24 -0.83 -13.55
N LYS A 178 8.94 -0.82 -13.80
CA LYS A 178 8.18 0.41 -14.08
C LYS A 178 8.19 1.35 -12.88
N VAL A 179 7.97 0.83 -11.67
CA VAL A 179 8.04 1.61 -10.44
C VAL A 179 9.44 2.17 -10.22
N TRP A 180 10.48 1.37 -10.48
CA TRP A 180 11.86 1.81 -10.37
C TRP A 180 12.21 2.92 -11.36
N ALA A 181 11.83 2.77 -12.62
CA ALA A 181 12.21 3.67 -13.71
C ALA A 181 11.54 5.04 -13.63
N ALA A 182 10.30 5.13 -13.15
CA ALA A 182 9.49 6.35 -13.26
C ALA A 182 9.57 7.26 -12.03
N PRO A 183 9.32 6.80 -10.79
CA PRO A 183 9.48 7.66 -9.62
C PRO A 183 10.94 8.04 -9.35
N GLY A 184 11.89 7.19 -9.76
CA GLY A 184 13.33 7.38 -9.58
C GLY A 184 13.96 6.39 -8.60
N PRO A 185 15.28 6.48 -8.41
CA PRO A 185 16.02 5.51 -7.62
C PRO A 185 15.61 5.55 -6.14
N LEU A 186 15.55 4.36 -5.55
CA LEU A 186 15.25 4.10 -4.15
C LEU A 186 16.32 3.17 -3.59
N ASP A 187 16.75 3.36 -2.35
CA ASP A 187 17.70 2.44 -1.71
C ASP A 187 17.05 1.09 -1.43
N TYR A 188 15.81 1.12 -0.96
CA TYR A 188 15.00 -0.07 -0.73
C TYR A 188 13.52 0.30 -0.65
N PHE A 189 12.66 -0.63 -1.02
CA PHE A 189 11.21 -0.50 -0.91
C PHE A 189 10.55 -1.87 -0.98
N ARG A 190 9.24 -1.90 -0.81
CA ARG A 190 8.45 -3.08 -1.13
C ARG A 190 7.16 -2.66 -1.82
N ILE A 191 6.66 -3.52 -2.67
CA ILE A 191 5.34 -3.39 -3.27
C ILE A 191 4.45 -4.46 -2.67
N ASP A 192 3.31 -4.06 -2.17
CA ASP A 192 2.31 -4.97 -1.61
C ASP A 192 1.21 -5.21 -2.65
N TYR A 193 0.98 -6.48 -2.96
CA TYR A 193 0.00 -6.96 -3.93
C TYR A 193 -1.13 -7.71 -3.25
N ARG A 194 -2.28 -7.73 -3.89
CA ARG A 194 -3.33 -8.72 -3.70
C ARG A 194 -3.37 -9.60 -4.94
N ILE A 195 -3.21 -10.91 -4.77
CA ILE A 195 -3.12 -11.88 -5.87
C ILE A 195 -4.21 -12.92 -5.72
N ASP A 196 -5.05 -13.02 -6.75
CA ASP A 196 -6.02 -14.09 -6.94
C ASP A 196 -5.41 -15.13 -7.90
N PHE A 197 -4.84 -16.20 -7.37
CA PHE A 197 -4.19 -17.23 -8.17
C PHE A 197 -5.17 -18.05 -9.02
N GLU A 198 -6.44 -18.15 -8.62
CA GLU A 198 -7.44 -18.86 -9.39
C GLU A 198 -7.80 -18.13 -10.68
N LYS A 199 -7.82 -16.79 -10.62
CA LYS A 199 -8.10 -15.95 -11.78
C LYS A 199 -6.84 -15.48 -12.52
N GLY A 200 -5.64 -15.71 -11.96
CA GLY A 200 -4.40 -15.16 -12.49
C GLY A 200 -4.34 -13.63 -12.42
N GLU A 201 -5.05 -13.03 -11.45
CA GLU A 201 -5.10 -11.57 -11.29
C GLU A 201 -4.14 -11.11 -10.19
N ARG A 202 -3.42 -10.01 -10.47
CA ARG A 202 -2.63 -9.29 -9.49
C ARG A 202 -3.02 -7.83 -9.46
N ARG A 203 -3.10 -7.24 -8.27
CA ARG A 203 -3.37 -5.82 -8.08
C ARG A 203 -2.42 -5.24 -7.05
N ILE A 204 -1.77 -4.14 -7.38
CA ILE A 204 -0.91 -3.42 -6.44
C ILE A 204 -1.81 -2.68 -5.45
N LEU A 205 -1.55 -2.85 -4.16
CA LEU A 205 -2.27 -2.18 -3.09
C LEU A 205 -1.57 -0.90 -2.63
N GLU A 206 -0.24 -0.98 -2.45
CA GLU A 206 0.57 0.15 -1.99
C GLU A 206 2.07 -0.09 -2.25
N MET A 207 2.84 0.99 -2.21
CA MET A 207 4.30 0.98 -2.14
C MET A 207 4.75 1.47 -0.77
N ASN A 208 5.62 0.71 -0.11
CA ASN A 208 6.18 1.03 1.20
C ASN A 208 7.68 1.32 1.06
N ILE A 209 8.09 2.51 1.50
CA ILE A 209 9.46 3.04 1.38
C ILE A 209 10.23 3.15 2.71
N CYS A 210 9.56 2.87 3.81
CA CYS A 210 10.14 2.82 5.16
C CYS A 210 9.88 1.44 5.77
N CYS A 211 10.33 0.38 5.05
CA CYS A 211 10.13 -0.99 5.47
C CYS A 211 10.97 -1.31 6.71
N HIS A 212 10.44 -2.18 7.56
CA HIS A 212 11.20 -2.68 8.70
C HIS A 212 12.35 -3.57 8.21
N LEU A 213 13.59 -3.21 8.59
CA LEU A 213 14.83 -3.91 8.22
C LEU A 213 15.29 -4.93 9.29
N GLY A 214 14.48 -5.22 10.28
CA GLY A 214 14.78 -6.22 11.30
C GLY A 214 14.42 -7.63 10.85
N LYS A 215 14.86 -8.65 11.61
CA LYS A 215 14.67 -10.08 11.30
C LYS A 215 13.21 -10.52 11.09
N SER A 216 12.23 -9.77 11.58
CA SER A 216 10.80 -10.00 11.35
C SER A 216 10.24 -9.20 10.18
N GLY A 217 11.07 -8.41 9.50
CA GLY A 217 10.70 -7.63 8.33
C GLY A 217 10.63 -8.48 7.05
N SER A 218 9.97 -7.95 6.03
CA SER A 218 9.88 -8.62 4.72
C SER A 218 11.16 -8.53 3.89
N ILE A 219 12.14 -7.71 4.30
CA ILE A 219 13.40 -7.49 3.58
C ILE A 219 14.54 -8.39 4.12
N CYS A 220 14.40 -8.95 5.32
CA CYS A 220 15.44 -9.79 5.96
C CYS A 220 15.06 -11.26 6.02
#